data_22b5674cfba9c5e85e174cac81776b93
#
_entry.id   22b5674cfba9c5e85e174cac81776b93
#
_cell.length_a   1.000
_cell.length_b   1.000
_cell.length_c   1.000
_cell.angle_alpha   90.00
_cell.angle_beta   90.00
_cell.angle_gamma   90.00
#
_symmetry.space_group_name_H-M   'P 1'
#
loop_
_entity.id
_entity.type
_entity.pdbx_description
1 polymer ?
#
loop_
_entity_poly.entity_id
_entity_poly.type
_entity_poly.pdbx_seq_one_letter_code
_entity_poly.pdbx_strand_id
1 'polypeptide(L)'
;MAKGRKNKYHTHIKPYLKDIPVMLQTMTEEQVAKKLGVAYSSWNKYKLDFTELTEVIKKGNCELVSELKSVLKKRAKGFQYEERKIIKEHGVVVREEIYTKSALPDVASINLLLKNYDKDNWANDPQALELRKKELELKEKQMEATVW
;
A
#
# COMPACT_ATOMS: atom_id res chain seq x y z
N MET A 1 -45.33 -8.00 -3.96
CA MET A 1 -44.22 -7.02 -4.13
C MET A 1 -43.02 -7.50 -3.33
N ALA A 2 -41.94 -7.89 -4.00
CA ALA A 2 -40.72 -8.32 -3.30
C ALA A 2 -40.12 -7.11 -2.55
N LYS A 3 -40.05 -7.19 -1.22
CA LYS A 3 -39.36 -6.21 -0.38
C LYS A 3 -37.89 -6.11 -0.84
N GLY A 4 -37.51 -5.00 -1.49
CA GLY A 4 -36.14 -4.77 -1.94
C GLY A 4 -35.17 -4.97 -0.78
N ARG A 5 -34.05 -5.66 -1.06
CA ARG A 5 -33.00 -5.99 -0.10
C ARG A 5 -32.52 -4.69 0.54
N LYS A 6 -32.71 -4.53 1.88
CA LYS A 6 -32.30 -3.31 2.60
C LYS A 6 -30.83 -3.02 2.35
N ASN A 7 -30.53 -1.78 1.95
CA ASN A 7 -29.16 -1.32 1.77
C ASN A 7 -28.42 -1.37 3.10
N LYS A 8 -27.38 -2.20 3.17
CA LYS A 8 -26.59 -2.42 4.40
C LYS A 8 -25.53 -1.31 4.62
N TYR A 9 -25.37 -0.39 3.69
CA TYR A 9 -24.34 0.65 3.78
C TYR A 9 -24.44 1.46 5.08
N HIS A 10 -25.62 2.03 5.33
CA HIS A 10 -25.84 2.91 6.49
C HIS A 10 -25.74 2.21 7.84
N THR A 11 -26.02 0.91 7.88
CA THR A 11 -26.03 0.13 9.14
C THR A 11 -24.72 -0.62 9.39
N HIS A 12 -23.98 -1.02 8.34
CA HIS A 12 -22.82 -1.91 8.46
C HIS A 12 -21.49 -1.25 8.05
N ILE A 13 -21.52 -0.19 7.23
CA ILE A 13 -20.30 0.45 6.74
C ILE A 13 -20.16 1.86 7.32
N LYS A 14 -21.19 2.68 7.20
CA LYS A 14 -21.15 4.10 7.59
C LYS A 14 -20.67 4.35 9.02
N PRO A 15 -21.09 3.56 10.03
CA PRO A 15 -20.60 3.74 11.41
C PRO A 15 -19.10 3.52 11.57
N TYR A 16 -18.50 2.70 10.68
CA TYR A 16 -17.09 2.28 10.74
C TYR A 16 -16.19 3.00 9.74
N LEU A 17 -16.66 4.04 9.05
CA LEU A 17 -15.85 4.77 8.06
C LEU A 17 -14.53 5.27 8.63
N LYS A 18 -14.49 5.68 9.90
CA LYS A 18 -13.26 6.14 10.55
C LYS A 18 -12.25 5.02 10.82
N ASP A 19 -12.73 3.79 10.99
CA ASP A 19 -11.90 2.64 11.33
C ASP A 19 -11.40 1.89 10.08
N ILE A 20 -12.07 2.06 8.93
CA ILE A 20 -11.72 1.40 7.67
C ILE A 20 -10.26 1.65 7.26
N PRO A 21 -9.69 2.88 7.31
CA PRO A 21 -8.28 3.11 6.99
C PRO A 21 -7.32 2.28 7.83
N VAL A 22 -7.59 2.15 9.12
CA VAL A 22 -6.79 1.36 10.06
C VAL A 22 -6.93 -0.13 9.75
N MET A 23 -8.14 -0.61 9.44
CA MET A 23 -8.36 -2.00 9.04
C MET A 23 -7.60 -2.35 7.75
N LEU A 24 -7.53 -1.44 6.79
CA LEU A 24 -6.82 -1.64 5.51
C LEU A 24 -5.30 -1.72 5.66
N GLN A 25 -4.73 -1.32 6.78
CA GLN A 25 -3.29 -1.52 7.06
C GLN A 25 -2.93 -3.00 7.26
N THR A 26 -3.89 -3.81 7.70
CA THR A 26 -3.66 -5.23 8.05
C THR A 26 -4.56 -6.21 7.29
N MET A 27 -5.60 -5.71 6.61
CA MET A 27 -6.61 -6.51 5.93
C MET A 27 -6.82 -6.05 4.50
N THR A 28 -7.20 -6.98 3.62
CA THR A 28 -7.66 -6.64 2.27
C THR A 28 -9.08 -6.06 2.30
N GLU A 29 -9.49 -5.33 1.27
CA GLU A 29 -10.87 -4.81 1.15
C GLU A 29 -11.93 -5.91 1.29
N GLU A 30 -11.67 -7.10 0.77
CA GLU A 30 -12.57 -8.26 0.90
C GLU A 30 -12.71 -8.72 2.35
N GLN A 31 -11.60 -8.77 3.08
CA GLN A 31 -11.60 -9.13 4.51
C GLN A 31 -12.32 -8.07 5.34
N VAL A 32 -12.14 -6.79 5.03
CA VAL A 32 -12.86 -5.68 5.69
C VAL A 32 -14.36 -5.80 5.41
N ALA A 33 -14.77 -6.01 4.16
CA ALA A 33 -16.17 -6.20 3.80
C ALA A 33 -16.80 -7.37 4.55
N LYS A 34 -16.10 -8.52 4.61
CA LYS A 34 -16.52 -9.70 5.36
C LYS A 34 -16.66 -9.43 6.85
N LYS A 35 -15.70 -8.72 7.45
CA LYS A 35 -15.72 -8.33 8.86
C LYS A 35 -16.93 -7.43 9.19
N LEU A 36 -17.30 -6.56 8.27
CA LEU A 36 -18.47 -5.67 8.40
C LEU A 36 -19.79 -6.36 8.01
N GLY A 37 -19.79 -7.66 7.68
CA GLY A 37 -21.00 -8.43 7.35
C GLY A 37 -21.60 -8.08 5.98
N VAL A 38 -20.78 -7.61 5.05
CA VAL A 38 -21.17 -7.21 3.70
C VAL A 38 -20.49 -8.12 2.66
N ALA A 39 -21.25 -8.59 1.66
CA ALA A 39 -20.69 -9.33 0.55
C ALA A 39 -19.78 -8.41 -0.28
N TYR A 40 -18.63 -8.93 -0.78
CA TYR A 40 -17.66 -8.13 -1.54
C TYR A 40 -18.25 -7.51 -2.82
N SER A 41 -19.19 -8.20 -3.47
CA SER A 41 -19.94 -7.64 -4.61
C SER A 41 -20.76 -6.40 -4.22
N SER A 42 -21.38 -6.40 -3.02
CA SER A 42 -22.09 -5.25 -2.49
C SER A 42 -21.14 -4.13 -2.07
N TRP A 43 -19.97 -4.47 -1.50
CA TRP A 43 -18.90 -3.52 -1.18
C TRP A 43 -18.45 -2.75 -2.42
N ASN A 44 -18.17 -3.45 -3.54
CA ASN A 44 -17.78 -2.82 -4.80
C ASN A 44 -18.88 -1.89 -5.36
N LYS A 45 -20.14 -2.27 -5.22
CA LYS A 45 -21.26 -1.40 -5.58
C LYS A 45 -21.30 -0.17 -4.69
N TYR A 46 -21.13 -0.32 -3.39
CA TYR A 46 -21.14 0.82 -2.45
C TYR A 46 -19.98 1.79 -2.67
N LYS A 47 -18.82 1.33 -3.17
CA LYS A 47 -17.73 2.24 -3.61
C LYS A 47 -18.15 3.15 -4.76
N LEU A 48 -19.03 2.68 -5.65
CA LEU A 48 -19.55 3.49 -6.74
C LEU A 48 -20.67 4.42 -6.28
N ASP A 49 -21.53 3.94 -5.38
CA ASP A 49 -22.72 4.68 -4.93
C ASP A 49 -22.37 5.73 -3.85
N PHE A 50 -21.30 5.54 -3.07
CA PHE A 50 -20.94 6.38 -1.91
C PHE A 50 -19.48 6.84 -2.00
N THR A 51 -19.28 8.08 -2.43
CA THR A 51 -17.94 8.70 -2.59
C THR A 51 -17.15 8.72 -1.28
N GLU A 52 -17.82 8.94 -0.14
CA GLU A 52 -17.20 8.92 1.19
C GLU A 52 -16.47 7.61 1.50
N LEU A 53 -16.99 6.45 1.07
CA LEU A 53 -16.33 5.17 1.23
C LEU A 53 -15.06 5.08 0.36
N THR A 54 -15.15 5.53 -0.89
CA THR A 54 -14.02 5.53 -1.81
C THR A 54 -12.89 6.44 -1.32
N GLU A 55 -13.21 7.60 -0.79
CA GLU A 55 -12.23 8.53 -0.21
C GLU A 55 -11.51 7.94 0.99
N VAL A 56 -12.25 7.31 1.89
CA VAL A 56 -11.69 6.65 3.08
C VAL A 56 -10.78 5.48 2.72
N ILE A 57 -11.17 4.65 1.73
CA ILE A 57 -10.32 3.57 1.22
C ILE A 57 -9.05 4.14 0.60
N LYS A 58 -9.17 5.19 -0.22
CA LYS A 58 -8.03 5.85 -0.86
C LYS A 58 -7.05 6.41 0.17
N LYS A 59 -7.58 7.04 1.22
CA LYS A 59 -6.79 7.53 2.34
C LYS A 59 -6.02 6.40 3.04
N GLY A 60 -6.68 5.30 3.41
CA GLY A 60 -6.04 4.14 4.04
C GLY A 60 -4.94 3.53 3.18
N ASN A 61 -5.18 3.38 1.87
CA ASN A 61 -4.18 2.88 0.94
C ASN A 61 -2.99 3.84 0.79
N CYS A 62 -3.21 5.16 0.78
CA CYS A 62 -2.13 6.15 0.73
C CYS A 62 -1.27 6.11 2.00
N GLU A 63 -1.89 5.98 3.16
CA GLU A 63 -1.20 5.85 4.44
C GLU A 63 -0.33 4.57 4.47
N LEU A 64 -0.87 3.43 4.07
CA LEU A 64 -0.14 2.16 3.96
C LEU A 64 1.06 2.27 3.00
N VAL A 65 0.85 2.84 1.81
CA VAL A 65 1.94 3.03 0.84
C VAL A 65 3.03 3.95 1.39
N SER A 66 2.66 5.00 2.12
CA SER A 66 3.62 5.91 2.75
C SER A 66 4.45 5.20 3.81
N GLU A 67 3.83 4.38 4.65
CA GLU A 67 4.50 3.55 5.65
C GLU A 67 5.47 2.56 5.01
N LEU A 68 5.00 1.79 4.01
CA LEU A 68 5.84 0.82 3.29
C LEU A 68 7.05 1.49 2.60
N LYS A 69 6.87 2.70 2.03
CA LYS A 69 7.98 3.49 1.49
C LYS A 69 8.99 3.88 2.57
N SER A 70 8.51 4.24 3.76
CA SER A 70 9.39 4.57 4.90
C SER A 70 10.22 3.37 5.34
N VAL A 71 9.58 2.20 5.50
CA VAL A 71 10.24 0.94 5.86
C VAL A 71 11.26 0.54 4.80
N LEU A 72 10.90 0.64 3.51
CA LEU A 72 11.81 0.34 2.40
C LEU A 72 13.03 1.26 2.41
N LYS A 73 12.85 2.57 2.62
CA LYS A 73 13.97 3.53 2.75
C LYS A 73 14.86 3.22 3.94
N LYS A 74 14.28 2.83 5.08
CA LYS A 74 15.02 2.40 6.27
C LYS A 74 15.86 1.16 5.97
N ARG A 75 15.28 0.16 5.28
CA ARG A 75 15.99 -1.07 4.90
C ARG A 75 17.12 -0.79 3.91
N ALA A 76 16.89 0.06 2.92
CA ALA A 76 17.91 0.46 1.94
C ALA A 76 19.13 1.11 2.59
N LYS A 77 18.93 1.97 3.61
CA LYS A 77 20.02 2.66 4.31
C LYS A 77 20.72 1.79 5.37
N GLY A 78 20.12 0.68 5.77
CA GLY A 78 20.51 -0.06 6.97
C GLY A 78 20.04 0.63 8.25
N PHE A 79 20.00 -0.11 9.34
CA PHE A 79 19.60 0.41 10.65
C PHE A 79 20.12 -0.48 11.77
N GLN A 80 20.19 0.09 12.96
CA GLN A 80 20.48 -0.64 14.19
C GLN A 80 19.17 -1.02 14.89
N TYR A 81 19.16 -2.19 15.53
CA TYR A 81 18.06 -2.67 16.34
C TYR A 81 18.56 -3.45 17.54
N GLU A 82 17.75 -3.50 18.58
CA GLU A 82 18.03 -4.27 19.79
C GLU A 82 17.30 -5.62 19.75
N GLU A 83 18.01 -6.65 20.06
CA GLU A 83 17.48 -7.99 20.24
C GLU A 83 17.56 -8.35 21.73
N ARG A 84 16.41 -8.73 22.31
CA ARG A 84 16.34 -9.16 23.71
C ARG A 84 16.23 -10.66 23.78
N LYS A 85 17.15 -11.28 24.51
CA LYS A 85 17.11 -12.70 24.85
C LYS A 85 16.72 -12.85 26.31
N ILE A 86 15.56 -13.45 26.55
CA ILE A 86 15.03 -13.69 27.90
C ILE A 86 15.18 -15.19 28.19
N ILE A 87 15.94 -15.52 29.23
CA ILE A 87 16.11 -16.88 29.73
C ILE A 87 15.21 -17.02 30.96
N LYS A 88 14.31 -18.03 30.91
CA LYS A 88 13.39 -18.34 32.02
C LYS A 88 13.68 -19.73 32.56
N GLU A 89 13.75 -19.85 33.87
CA GLU A 89 13.78 -21.12 34.58
C GLU A 89 12.54 -21.22 35.49
N HIS A 90 11.82 -22.33 35.39
CA HIS A 90 10.56 -22.55 36.14
C HIS A 90 9.53 -21.38 36.01
N GLY A 91 9.47 -20.73 34.82
CA GLY A 91 8.58 -19.63 34.56
C GLY A 91 9.06 -18.25 35.06
N VAL A 92 10.15 -18.17 35.78
CA VAL A 92 10.78 -16.92 36.28
C VAL A 92 11.90 -16.50 35.33
N VAL A 93 11.97 -15.20 35.05
CA VAL A 93 13.07 -14.63 34.26
C VAL A 93 14.35 -14.65 35.11
N VAL A 94 15.33 -15.45 34.70
CA VAL A 94 16.61 -15.58 35.38
C VAL A 94 17.65 -14.66 34.78
N ARG A 95 17.57 -14.40 33.47
CA ARG A 95 18.55 -13.56 32.76
C ARG A 95 17.88 -12.86 31.56
N GLU A 96 18.20 -11.58 31.41
CA GLU A 96 17.88 -10.78 30.23
C GLU A 96 19.19 -10.28 29.62
N GLU A 97 19.38 -10.53 28.33
CA GLU A 97 20.53 -10.07 27.56
C GLU A 97 20.03 -9.19 26.44
N ILE A 98 20.61 -8.00 26.27
CA ILE A 98 20.28 -7.04 25.22
C ILE A 98 21.49 -6.94 24.30
N TYR A 99 21.26 -7.22 23.01
CA TYR A 99 22.28 -7.13 21.96
C TYR A 99 21.88 -6.08 20.94
N THR A 100 22.77 -5.11 20.71
CA THR A 100 22.61 -4.18 19.59
C THR A 100 23.14 -4.83 18.32
N LYS A 101 22.25 -5.02 17.33
CA LYS A 101 22.59 -5.57 16.01
C LYS A 101 22.40 -4.52 14.92
N SER A 102 23.15 -4.67 13.83
CA SER A 102 23.03 -3.80 12.66
C SER A 102 22.50 -4.58 11.47
N ALA A 103 21.43 -4.11 10.88
CA ALA A 103 21.00 -4.54 9.55
C ALA A 103 21.76 -3.71 8.52
N LEU A 104 22.59 -4.39 7.71
CA LEU A 104 23.36 -3.72 6.65
C LEU A 104 22.42 -3.17 5.57
N PRO A 105 22.86 -2.15 4.80
CA PRO A 105 22.15 -1.65 3.63
C PRO A 105 21.81 -2.80 2.66
N ASP A 106 20.58 -2.77 2.12
CA ASP A 106 20.08 -3.81 1.24
C ASP A 106 20.10 -3.34 -0.22
N VAL A 107 20.95 -3.97 -1.03
CA VAL A 107 21.14 -3.62 -2.43
C VAL A 107 19.87 -3.73 -3.27
N ALA A 108 19.02 -4.72 -2.99
CA ALA A 108 17.75 -4.88 -3.71
C ALA A 108 16.79 -3.72 -3.43
N SER A 109 16.69 -3.32 -2.17
CA SER A 109 15.89 -2.15 -1.76
C SER A 109 16.43 -0.84 -2.35
N ILE A 110 17.76 -0.68 -2.41
CA ILE A 110 18.40 0.48 -3.03
C ILE A 110 18.07 0.53 -4.52
N ASN A 111 18.27 -0.57 -5.25
CA ASN A 111 17.96 -0.66 -6.69
C ASN A 111 16.49 -0.37 -6.98
N LEU A 112 15.56 -0.89 -6.16
CA LEU A 112 14.13 -0.63 -6.32
C LEU A 112 13.81 0.86 -6.13
N LEU A 113 14.41 1.52 -5.14
CA LEU A 113 14.22 2.94 -4.91
C LEU A 113 14.82 3.78 -6.05
N LEU A 114 16.03 3.49 -6.51
CA LEU A 114 16.68 4.21 -7.61
C LEU A 114 15.87 4.09 -8.90
N LYS A 115 15.37 2.91 -9.25
CA LYS A 115 14.49 2.71 -10.41
C LYS A 115 13.19 3.48 -10.34
N ASN A 116 12.68 3.77 -9.13
CA ASN A 116 11.44 4.52 -8.96
C ASN A 116 11.65 6.03 -8.87
N TYR A 117 12.75 6.49 -8.25
CA TYR A 117 13.02 7.91 -8.03
C TYR A 117 13.93 8.54 -9.07
N ASP A 118 14.77 7.75 -9.73
CA ASP A 118 15.74 8.19 -10.74
C ASP A 118 15.68 7.28 -11.98
N LYS A 119 14.50 7.25 -12.59
CA LYS A 119 14.18 6.35 -13.72
C LYS A 119 15.07 6.58 -14.93
N ASP A 120 15.52 7.81 -15.15
CA ASP A 120 16.29 8.17 -16.34
C ASP A 120 17.71 7.60 -16.26
N ASN A 121 18.30 7.52 -15.06
CA ASN A 121 19.66 6.99 -14.87
C ASN A 121 19.68 5.50 -14.48
N TRP A 122 18.56 4.98 -13.88
CA TRP A 122 18.50 3.61 -13.35
C TRP A 122 17.43 2.73 -14.01
N ALA A 123 17.01 3.05 -15.24
CA ALA A 123 16.12 2.16 -15.99
C ALA A 123 16.80 0.81 -16.29
N ASN A 124 16.01 -0.27 -16.33
CA ASN A 124 16.52 -1.59 -16.71
C ASN A 124 17.03 -1.63 -18.16
N ASP A 125 16.41 -0.83 -19.02
CA ASP A 125 16.75 -0.66 -20.42
C ASP A 125 16.59 0.81 -20.80
N PRO A 126 17.69 1.61 -20.72
CA PRO A 126 17.67 3.02 -21.07
C PRO A 126 17.30 3.26 -22.55
N GLN A 127 17.69 2.35 -23.45
CA GLN A 127 17.41 2.48 -24.89
C GLN A 127 15.92 2.30 -25.19
N ALA A 128 15.28 1.30 -24.57
CA ALA A 128 13.84 1.10 -24.71
C ALA A 128 13.03 2.27 -24.11
N LEU A 129 13.52 2.89 -23.04
CA LEU A 129 12.90 4.09 -22.46
C LEU A 129 12.96 5.29 -23.42
N GLU A 130 14.11 5.52 -24.05
CA GLU A 130 14.29 6.59 -25.05
C GLU A 130 13.41 6.35 -26.28
N LEU A 131 13.36 5.13 -26.80
CA LEU A 131 12.49 4.78 -27.92
C LEU A 131 11.02 5.05 -27.60
N ARG A 132 10.56 4.66 -26.42
CA ARG A 132 9.20 4.93 -25.96
C ARG A 132 8.88 6.44 -25.84
N LYS A 133 9.82 7.23 -25.32
CA LYS A 133 9.68 8.70 -25.28
C LYS A 133 9.50 9.28 -26.67
N LYS A 134 10.35 8.86 -27.63
CA LYS A 134 10.28 9.29 -29.04
C LYS A 134 8.96 8.86 -29.72
N GLU A 135 8.49 7.65 -29.47
CA GLU A 135 7.19 7.18 -29.98
C GLU A 135 6.00 7.99 -29.45
N LEU A 136 6.04 8.36 -28.18
CA LEU A 136 4.98 9.21 -27.58
C LEU A 136 4.99 10.60 -28.19
N GLU A 137 6.15 11.24 -28.33
CA GLU A 137 6.28 12.56 -28.98
C GLU A 137 5.80 12.55 -30.43
N LEU A 138 6.09 11.47 -31.18
CA LEU A 138 5.59 11.31 -32.56
C LEU A 138 4.07 11.15 -32.60
N LYS A 139 3.48 10.39 -31.69
CA LYS A 139 2.02 10.24 -31.58
C LYS A 139 1.34 11.55 -31.21
N GLU A 140 1.89 12.31 -30.28
CA GLU A 140 1.39 13.63 -29.91
C GLU A 140 1.40 14.59 -31.10
N LYS A 141 2.50 14.67 -31.84
CA LYS A 141 2.60 15.48 -33.08
C LYS A 141 1.60 15.03 -34.17
N GLN A 142 1.39 13.72 -34.31
CA GLN A 142 0.41 13.19 -35.25
C GLN A 142 -1.02 13.54 -34.86
N MET A 143 -1.36 13.49 -33.57
CA MET A 143 -2.66 13.88 -33.08
C MET A 143 -2.92 15.37 -33.26
N GLU A 144 -1.92 16.22 -32.97
CA GLU A 144 -2.02 17.67 -33.21
C GLU A 144 -2.20 18.00 -34.71
N ALA A 145 -1.54 17.27 -35.60
CA ALA A 145 -1.67 17.45 -37.06
C ALA A 145 -3.02 16.96 -37.61
N THR A 146 -3.75 16.11 -36.89
CA THR A 146 -5.04 15.53 -37.34
C THR A 146 -6.24 16.32 -36.84
N VAL A 147 -6.06 17.32 -36.00
CA VAL A 147 -7.10 18.17 -35.41
C VAL A 147 -7.48 19.37 -36.31
N TRP A 148 -6.93 19.47 -37.55
CA TRP A 148 -7.22 20.51 -38.53
C TRP A 148 -7.99 19.98 -39.75
#